data_762db06eb9f49f9235bc4cc3e7b1bf75
#
_entry.id   762db06eb9f49f9235bc4cc3e7b1bf75
#
_cell.length_a   1.000
_cell.length_b   1.000
_cell.length_c   1.000
_cell.angle_alpha   90.00
_cell.angle_beta   90.00
_cell.angle_gamma   90.00
#
_symmetry.space_group_name_H-M   'P 1'
#
loop_
_entity.id
_entity.type
_entity.pdbx_description
1 polymer ?
#
loop_
_entity_poly.entity_id
_entity_poly.type
_entity_poly.pdbx_seq_one_letter_code
_entity_poly.pdbx_strand_id
1 'polypeptide(L)'
;MKTICFYFQIHQPFRLKRYRFFDIGNDHYYYDDFSNEEIIRRIAEKCYIPANRTILDMIKSSGGKFKVAFSISGTAIEQMEIYAPEVIDSFKELAATGNVEFLAETYSHSLASLADKEEFKDQIRMHKEKIHSLFGVTPKVFRNTELIYSDTISEWVYKAGFKGMITEGAKHVLGWKSPNYLYTSKVQPLLKLLLKNDRFSEDISDRFNNYAWNEYPLTADKFISWIAETPPEQQIINLFMNYEVLGSYHPAESGIFDFFKALPRFAAEKEIGFI
;
A
#
# COMPACT_ATOMS: atom_id res chain seq x y z
N MET A 1 -5.56 -9.94 21.73
CA MET A 1 -4.95 -8.65 21.36
C MET A 1 -5.29 -8.38 19.89
N LYS A 2 -5.79 -7.19 19.57
CA LYS A 2 -6.04 -6.78 18.18
C LYS A 2 -4.78 -6.23 17.55
N THR A 3 -4.70 -6.32 16.23
CA THR A 3 -3.54 -5.87 15.47
C THR A 3 -3.98 -5.13 14.22
N ILE A 4 -3.39 -3.97 13.99
CA ILE A 4 -3.60 -3.17 12.78
C ILE A 4 -2.46 -3.46 11.81
N CYS A 5 -2.81 -3.76 10.56
CA CYS A 5 -1.91 -3.83 9.42
C CYS A 5 -2.15 -2.63 8.52
N PHE A 6 -1.22 -1.67 8.49
CA PHE A 6 -1.22 -0.63 7.48
C PHE A 6 -0.40 -1.06 6.29
N TYR A 7 -0.99 -1.02 5.09
CA TYR A 7 -0.26 -1.16 3.85
C TYR A 7 -0.69 -0.12 2.84
N PHE A 8 0.33 0.56 2.32
CA PHE A 8 0.19 1.65 1.39
C PHE A 8 0.59 1.21 -0.01
N GLN A 9 -0.22 1.63 -0.99
CA GLN A 9 0.12 1.48 -2.39
C GLN A 9 0.76 2.75 -2.91
N ILE A 10 1.83 2.58 -3.69
CA ILE A 10 2.50 3.65 -4.42
C ILE A 10 2.60 3.22 -5.89
N HIS A 11 1.84 3.87 -6.73
CA HIS A 11 1.87 3.62 -8.17
C HIS A 11 1.77 4.92 -8.95
N GLN A 12 2.71 5.10 -9.88
CA GLN A 12 2.69 6.18 -10.84
C GLN A 12 2.98 5.61 -12.22
N PRO A 13 2.02 5.67 -13.17
CA PRO A 13 2.26 5.23 -14.54
C PRO A 13 3.15 6.23 -15.27
N PHE A 14 3.94 5.75 -16.22
CA PHE A 14 4.55 6.63 -17.19
C PHE A 14 3.49 7.26 -18.08
N ARG A 15 3.47 8.58 -18.15
CA ARG A 15 2.58 9.31 -19.05
C ARG A 15 3.20 9.37 -20.41
N LEU A 16 2.34 9.15 -21.42
CA LEU A 16 2.77 9.16 -22.81
C LEU A 16 2.51 10.53 -23.42
N LYS A 17 3.44 11.00 -24.25
CA LYS A 17 3.22 12.20 -25.04
C LYS A 17 2.15 11.98 -26.11
N ARG A 18 1.58 13.07 -26.62
CA ARG A 18 0.66 12.97 -27.73
C ARG A 18 1.39 12.45 -28.96
N TYR A 19 1.06 11.24 -29.39
CA TYR A 19 1.64 10.57 -30.55
C TYR A 19 0.74 10.77 -31.76
N ARG A 20 1.31 11.20 -32.89
CA ARG A 20 0.59 11.49 -34.12
C ARG A 20 0.83 10.38 -35.14
N PHE A 21 -0.05 10.27 -36.14
CA PHE A 21 0.10 9.30 -37.22
C PHE A 21 1.47 9.38 -37.90
N PHE A 22 1.99 10.60 -38.14
CA PHE A 22 3.27 10.82 -38.80
C PHE A 22 4.49 10.52 -37.93
N ASP A 23 4.30 10.29 -36.64
CA ASP A 23 5.37 9.91 -35.72
C ASP A 23 5.63 8.40 -35.77
N ILE A 24 4.67 7.62 -36.29
CA ILE A 24 4.75 6.15 -36.39
C ILE A 24 5.94 5.77 -37.29
N GLY A 25 6.88 4.98 -36.71
CA GLY A 25 8.10 4.55 -37.39
C GLY A 25 9.22 5.58 -37.46
N ASN A 26 8.98 6.85 -37.06
CA ASN A 26 9.96 7.94 -37.08
C ASN A 26 10.43 8.37 -35.70
N ASP A 27 9.55 8.28 -34.69
CA ASP A 27 9.85 8.57 -33.29
C ASP A 27 9.45 7.38 -32.44
N HIS A 28 10.41 6.82 -31.71
CA HIS A 28 10.20 5.65 -30.82
C HIS A 28 10.25 6.04 -29.35
N TYR A 29 10.37 7.33 -29.02
CA TYR A 29 10.34 7.82 -27.67
C TYR A 29 8.93 8.28 -27.30
N TYR A 30 8.22 7.49 -26.52
CA TYR A 30 6.78 7.67 -26.27
C TYR A 30 6.47 8.47 -25.01
N TYR A 31 7.43 8.68 -24.12
CA TYR A 31 7.20 9.26 -22.79
C TYR A 31 7.13 10.78 -22.82
N ASP A 32 6.25 11.32 -21.98
CA ASP A 32 6.16 12.74 -21.66
C ASP A 32 6.97 13.02 -20.40
N ASP A 33 8.28 13.24 -20.59
CA ASP A 33 9.21 13.47 -19.48
C ASP A 33 8.83 14.66 -18.64
N PHE A 34 8.38 15.74 -19.28
CA PHE A 34 7.99 16.95 -18.58
C PHE A 34 6.85 16.69 -17.60
N SER A 35 5.77 16.05 -18.07
CA SER A 35 4.64 15.70 -17.20
C SER A 35 5.01 14.68 -16.14
N ASN A 36 5.85 13.68 -16.45
CA ASN A 36 6.32 12.68 -15.51
C ASN A 36 7.16 13.32 -14.40
N GLU A 37 8.13 14.18 -14.75
CA GLU A 37 8.97 14.89 -13.79
C GLU A 37 8.14 15.82 -12.89
N GLU A 38 7.28 16.66 -13.48
CA GLU A 38 6.44 17.60 -12.72
C GLU A 38 5.59 16.88 -11.67
N ILE A 39 4.94 15.78 -12.07
CA ILE A 39 4.05 15.06 -11.19
C ILE A 39 4.83 14.34 -10.09
N ILE A 40 5.92 13.65 -10.42
CA ILE A 40 6.73 12.94 -9.43
C ILE A 40 7.33 13.92 -8.42
N ARG A 41 7.91 15.03 -8.85
CA ARG A 41 8.47 16.04 -7.94
C ARG A 41 7.40 16.63 -7.03
N ARG A 42 6.24 16.98 -7.57
CA ARG A 42 5.12 17.51 -6.78
C ARG A 42 4.62 16.53 -5.74
N ILE A 43 4.48 15.24 -6.09
CA ILE A 43 4.04 14.21 -5.14
C ILE A 43 5.15 13.91 -4.14
N ALA A 44 6.41 13.89 -4.53
CA ALA A 44 7.54 13.73 -3.63
C ALA A 44 7.55 14.80 -2.55
N GLU A 45 7.39 16.07 -2.92
CA GLU A 45 7.38 17.20 -2.00
C GLU A 45 6.15 17.20 -1.06
N LYS A 46 4.95 16.99 -1.61
CA LYS A 46 3.70 17.11 -0.84
C LYS A 46 3.32 15.86 -0.06
N CYS A 47 3.73 14.67 -0.55
CA CYS A 47 3.33 13.40 0.01
C CYS A 47 4.53 12.55 0.46
N TYR A 48 5.33 12.01 -0.46
CA TYR A 48 6.24 10.92 -0.14
C TYR A 48 7.29 11.30 0.93
N ILE A 49 7.95 12.44 0.81
CA ILE A 49 8.96 12.88 1.78
C ILE A 49 8.34 13.20 3.15
N PRO A 50 7.29 14.05 3.28
CA PRO A 50 6.69 14.32 4.59
C PRO A 50 6.01 13.08 5.20
N ALA A 51 5.42 12.19 4.38
CA ALA A 51 4.83 10.96 4.86
C ALA A 51 5.90 9.99 5.40
N ASN A 52 7.00 9.78 4.66
CA ASN A 52 8.12 8.94 5.11
C ASN A 52 8.73 9.46 6.42
N ARG A 53 8.88 10.79 6.57
CA ARG A 53 9.32 11.40 7.85
C ARG A 53 8.33 11.09 8.97
N THR A 54 7.03 11.24 8.70
CA THR A 54 5.97 10.95 9.68
C THR A 54 6.01 9.48 10.11
N ILE A 55 6.11 8.55 9.17
CA ILE A 55 6.23 7.11 9.47
C ILE A 55 7.49 6.81 10.29
N LEU A 56 8.62 7.41 9.94
CA LEU A 56 9.87 7.26 10.69
C LEU A 56 9.72 7.76 12.12
N ASP A 57 9.08 8.91 12.32
CA ASP A 57 8.78 9.47 13.65
C ASP A 57 7.86 8.53 14.45
N MET A 58 6.84 7.94 13.82
CA MET A 58 5.95 6.97 14.46
C MET A 58 6.70 5.70 14.88
N ILE A 59 7.60 5.19 14.06
CA ILE A 59 8.47 4.05 14.41
C ILE A 59 9.35 4.39 15.61
N LYS A 60 10.05 5.53 15.57
CA LYS A 60 10.95 5.96 16.64
C LYS A 60 10.20 6.23 17.94
N SER A 61 9.13 7.00 17.91
CA SER A 61 8.35 7.37 19.10
C SER A 61 7.63 6.20 19.75
N SER A 62 7.26 5.17 18.99
CA SER A 62 6.67 3.95 19.52
C SER A 62 7.68 2.93 20.04
N GLY A 63 8.99 3.24 20.00
CA GLY A 63 10.05 2.30 20.34
C GLY A 63 10.08 1.07 19.42
N GLY A 64 9.78 1.24 18.12
CA GLY A 64 9.75 0.18 17.13
C GLY A 64 8.50 -0.70 17.20
N LYS A 65 7.45 -0.32 17.90
CA LYS A 65 6.18 -1.06 17.95
C LYS A 65 5.28 -0.76 16.76
N PHE A 66 5.41 0.40 16.15
CA PHE A 66 4.70 0.71 14.92
C PHE A 66 5.40 0.03 13.74
N LYS A 67 4.60 -0.67 12.93
CA LYS A 67 5.05 -1.35 11.71
C LYS A 67 4.11 -1.03 10.58
N VAL A 68 4.62 -1.08 9.35
CA VAL A 68 3.89 -0.71 8.14
C VAL A 68 4.42 -1.47 6.93
N ALA A 69 3.58 -1.68 5.93
CA ALA A 69 3.98 -2.30 4.68
C ALA A 69 3.74 -1.36 3.48
N PHE A 70 4.59 -1.46 2.46
CA PHE A 70 4.49 -0.72 1.22
C PHE A 70 4.46 -1.65 0.01
N SER A 71 3.56 -1.37 -0.92
CA SER A 71 3.51 -1.92 -2.27
C SER A 71 3.89 -0.79 -3.23
N ILE A 72 5.11 -0.84 -3.78
CA ILE A 72 5.64 0.20 -4.67
C ILE A 72 5.86 -0.41 -6.04
N SER A 73 5.10 -0.01 -7.06
CA SER A 73 5.24 -0.57 -8.40
C SER A 73 6.62 -0.26 -9.02
N GLY A 74 7.11 -1.15 -9.86
CA GLY A 74 8.39 -0.97 -10.56
C GLY A 74 8.44 0.33 -11.37
N THR A 75 7.34 0.66 -12.06
CA THR A 75 7.22 1.92 -12.81
C THR A 75 7.28 3.16 -11.92
N ALA A 76 6.73 3.12 -10.72
CA ALA A 76 6.86 4.22 -9.76
C ALA A 76 8.31 4.33 -9.24
N ILE A 77 8.96 3.20 -8.97
CA ILE A 77 10.37 3.19 -8.56
C ILE A 77 11.25 3.80 -9.65
N GLU A 78 11.09 3.39 -10.91
CA GLU A 78 11.87 3.94 -12.03
C GLU A 78 11.72 5.45 -12.16
N GLN A 79 10.50 5.96 -12.06
CA GLN A 79 10.26 7.40 -12.10
C GLN A 79 10.89 8.12 -10.90
N MET A 80 10.81 7.55 -9.69
CA MET A 80 11.48 8.13 -8.52
C MET A 80 13.00 8.11 -8.66
N GLU A 81 13.60 7.05 -9.21
CA GLU A 81 15.05 7.00 -9.47
C GLU A 81 15.50 8.09 -10.43
N ILE A 82 14.69 8.42 -11.45
CA ILE A 82 15.02 9.43 -12.47
C ILE A 82 14.75 10.85 -11.96
N TYR A 83 13.58 11.10 -11.36
CA TYR A 83 13.08 12.46 -11.13
C TYR A 83 13.10 12.90 -9.66
N ALA A 84 13.16 11.97 -8.70
CA ALA A 84 13.13 12.27 -7.26
C ALA A 84 13.89 11.19 -6.45
N PRO A 85 15.21 10.99 -6.68
CA PRO A 85 15.99 9.93 -6.03
C PRO A 85 16.00 10.06 -4.50
N GLU A 86 15.82 11.24 -3.94
CA GLU A 86 15.68 11.49 -2.51
C GLU A 86 14.50 10.74 -1.87
N VAL A 87 13.45 10.42 -2.64
CA VAL A 87 12.34 9.59 -2.18
C VAL A 87 12.80 8.16 -1.95
N ILE A 88 13.59 7.61 -2.89
CA ILE A 88 14.17 6.27 -2.74
C ILE A 88 15.06 6.19 -1.50
N ASP A 89 15.88 7.22 -1.26
CA ASP A 89 16.75 7.26 -0.08
C ASP A 89 15.94 7.34 1.22
N SER A 90 14.83 8.06 1.22
CA SER A 90 13.92 8.09 2.39
C SER A 90 13.25 6.73 2.65
N PHE A 91 12.92 5.94 1.61
CA PHE A 91 12.44 4.57 1.77
C PHE A 91 13.54 3.62 2.26
N LYS A 92 14.79 3.80 1.84
CA LYS A 92 15.94 3.04 2.39
C LYS A 92 16.13 3.32 3.90
N GLU A 93 15.96 4.57 4.33
CA GLU A 93 15.98 4.91 5.75
C GLU A 93 14.88 4.19 6.53
N LEU A 94 13.67 4.14 6.00
CA LEU A 94 12.57 3.37 6.57
C LEU A 94 12.88 1.87 6.61
N ALA A 95 13.40 1.29 5.52
CA ALA A 95 13.80 -0.11 5.46
C ALA A 95 14.83 -0.48 6.53
N ALA A 96 15.81 0.40 6.76
CA ALA A 96 16.88 0.21 7.75
C ALA A 96 16.36 0.12 9.20
N THR A 97 15.15 0.57 9.49
CA THR A 97 14.52 0.44 10.82
C THR A 97 14.15 -1.00 11.18
N GLY A 98 13.98 -1.88 10.18
CA GLY A 98 13.46 -3.25 10.37
C GLY A 98 11.96 -3.32 10.70
N ASN A 99 11.23 -2.19 10.64
CA ASN A 99 9.80 -2.08 10.95
C ASN A 99 8.92 -1.88 9.70
N VAL A 100 9.53 -1.99 8.53
CA VAL A 100 8.85 -1.82 7.23
C VAL A 100 8.95 -3.10 6.44
N GLU A 101 7.81 -3.57 5.92
CA GLU A 101 7.74 -4.67 4.97
C GLU A 101 7.45 -4.13 3.56
N PHE A 102 8.22 -4.59 2.55
CA PHE A 102 7.91 -4.33 1.16
C PHE A 102 7.16 -5.53 0.59
N LEU A 103 6.00 -5.26 -0.01
CA LEU A 103 5.16 -6.26 -0.64
C LEU A 103 5.62 -6.47 -2.09
N ALA A 104 5.38 -7.66 -2.64
CA ALA A 104 5.49 -7.87 -4.07
C ALA A 104 4.19 -7.55 -4.78
N GLU A 105 4.30 -7.02 -5.99
CA GLU A 105 3.19 -6.82 -6.93
C GLU A 105 3.64 -7.11 -8.37
N THR A 106 2.77 -6.91 -9.36
CA THR A 106 3.18 -6.87 -10.77
C THR A 106 4.01 -5.62 -11.03
N TYR A 107 5.15 -5.75 -11.72
CA TYR A 107 6.12 -4.66 -11.92
C TYR A 107 5.50 -3.38 -12.46
N SER A 108 4.69 -3.51 -13.50
CA SER A 108 4.03 -2.39 -14.16
C SER A 108 2.61 -2.10 -13.64
N HIS A 109 2.23 -2.65 -12.48
CA HIS A 109 0.86 -2.55 -11.96
C HIS A 109 -0.18 -3.07 -12.97
N SER A 110 0.14 -4.16 -13.64
CA SER A 110 -0.64 -4.69 -14.76
C SER A 110 -1.73 -5.66 -14.33
N LEU A 111 -2.69 -5.89 -15.22
CA LEU A 111 -3.73 -6.91 -15.09
C LEU A 111 -3.30 -8.27 -15.69
N ALA A 112 -2.00 -8.54 -15.80
CA ALA A 112 -1.47 -9.77 -16.38
C ALA A 112 -2.02 -11.04 -15.70
N SER A 113 -2.38 -10.97 -14.41
CA SER A 113 -3.03 -12.07 -13.69
C SER A 113 -4.35 -12.55 -14.31
N LEU A 114 -5.00 -11.75 -15.15
CA LEU A 114 -6.26 -12.07 -15.83
C LEU A 114 -6.05 -12.51 -17.28
N ALA A 115 -4.90 -12.19 -17.88
CA ALA A 115 -4.67 -12.34 -19.31
C ALA A 115 -3.59 -13.37 -19.64
N ASP A 116 -2.43 -13.31 -19.00
CA ASP A 116 -1.26 -14.13 -19.32
C ASP A 116 -0.48 -14.53 -18.05
N LYS A 117 -0.44 -15.83 -17.80
CA LYS A 117 0.21 -16.39 -16.63
C LYS A 117 1.73 -16.22 -16.66
N GLU A 118 2.36 -16.33 -17.81
CA GLU A 118 3.81 -16.24 -17.91
C GLU A 118 4.26 -14.78 -17.74
N GLU A 119 3.56 -13.84 -18.37
CA GLU A 119 3.76 -12.39 -18.14
C GLU A 119 3.55 -12.04 -16.65
N PHE A 120 2.51 -12.58 -16.02
CA PHE A 120 2.27 -12.36 -14.60
C PHE A 120 3.45 -12.81 -13.72
N LYS A 121 4.02 -13.99 -14.00
CA LYS A 121 5.19 -14.51 -13.28
C LYS A 121 6.45 -13.68 -13.52
N ASP A 122 6.66 -13.26 -14.77
CA ASP A 122 7.83 -12.45 -15.12
C ASP A 122 7.78 -11.08 -14.44
N GLN A 123 6.64 -10.42 -14.42
CA GLN A 123 6.47 -9.16 -13.71
C GLN A 123 6.69 -9.29 -12.20
N ILE A 124 6.22 -10.38 -11.58
CA ILE A 124 6.49 -10.66 -10.16
C ILE A 124 7.99 -10.86 -9.93
N ARG A 125 8.66 -11.61 -10.79
CA ARG A 125 10.11 -11.86 -10.70
C ARG A 125 10.88 -10.54 -10.80
N MET A 126 10.63 -9.73 -11.82
CA MET A 126 11.24 -8.42 -12.02
C MET A 126 11.03 -7.52 -10.78
N HIS A 127 9.83 -7.49 -10.25
CA HIS A 127 9.50 -6.68 -9.08
C HIS A 127 10.27 -7.14 -7.83
N LYS A 128 10.32 -8.45 -7.56
CA LYS A 128 11.10 -8.99 -6.43
C LYS A 128 12.59 -8.66 -6.55
N GLU A 129 13.16 -8.78 -7.74
CA GLU A 129 14.56 -8.42 -8.03
C GLU A 129 14.80 -6.92 -7.77
N LYS A 130 13.89 -6.06 -8.22
CA LYS A 130 13.99 -4.61 -8.03
C LYS A 130 13.94 -4.23 -6.54
N ILE A 131 12.97 -4.77 -5.79
CA ILE A 131 12.85 -4.53 -4.34
C ILE A 131 14.09 -5.04 -3.61
N HIS A 132 14.58 -6.23 -3.96
CA HIS A 132 15.78 -6.79 -3.35
C HIS A 132 17.03 -5.93 -3.62
N SER A 133 17.18 -5.45 -4.83
CA SER A 133 18.33 -4.61 -5.22
C SER A 133 18.37 -3.27 -4.49
N LEU A 134 17.21 -2.67 -4.21
CA LEU A 134 17.11 -1.36 -3.58
C LEU A 134 17.14 -1.40 -2.04
N PHE A 135 16.46 -2.39 -1.46
CA PHE A 135 16.20 -2.44 -0.02
C PHE A 135 16.83 -3.65 0.69
N GLY A 136 17.46 -4.56 -0.05
CA GLY A 136 18.12 -5.76 0.51
C GLY A 136 17.14 -6.79 1.08
N VAL A 137 15.84 -6.65 0.85
CA VAL A 137 14.79 -7.52 1.38
C VAL A 137 14.11 -8.32 0.29
N THR A 138 13.63 -9.52 0.62
CA THR A 138 12.84 -10.34 -0.28
C THR A 138 11.39 -10.35 0.18
N PRO A 139 10.45 -9.83 -0.63
CA PRO A 139 9.03 -9.81 -0.30
C PRO A 139 8.47 -11.20 0.00
N LYS A 140 7.67 -11.32 1.06
CA LYS A 140 7.01 -12.56 1.48
C LYS A 140 5.51 -12.56 1.27
N VAL A 141 4.93 -11.38 1.11
CA VAL A 141 3.50 -11.17 0.88
C VAL A 141 3.31 -10.53 -0.49
N PHE A 142 2.30 -10.99 -1.20
CA PHE A 142 1.95 -10.51 -2.53
C PHE A 142 0.67 -9.66 -2.48
N ARG A 143 0.68 -8.58 -3.23
CA ARG A 143 -0.50 -7.75 -3.48
C ARG A 143 -0.77 -7.73 -4.99
N ASN A 144 -1.91 -8.26 -5.42
CA ASN A 144 -2.27 -8.19 -6.84
C ASN A 144 -2.85 -6.80 -7.19
N THR A 145 -2.69 -6.40 -8.45
CA THR A 145 -3.30 -5.19 -9.00
C THR A 145 -4.80 -5.18 -8.69
N GLU A 146 -5.31 -4.03 -8.22
CA GLU A 146 -6.71 -3.84 -7.81
C GLU A 146 -7.22 -4.86 -6.77
N LEU A 147 -6.32 -5.47 -5.99
CA LEU A 147 -6.63 -6.52 -5.00
C LEU A 147 -7.37 -7.73 -5.58
N ILE A 148 -7.30 -7.93 -6.89
CA ILE A 148 -8.00 -9.02 -7.59
C ILE A 148 -7.53 -10.36 -7.07
N TYR A 149 -8.48 -11.21 -6.72
CA TYR A 149 -8.26 -12.56 -6.22
C TYR A 149 -9.06 -13.58 -7.03
N SER A 150 -8.45 -14.72 -7.26
CA SER A 150 -9.11 -15.99 -7.60
C SER A 150 -8.32 -17.16 -7.03
N ASP A 151 -8.96 -18.33 -6.95
CA ASP A 151 -8.27 -19.54 -6.51
C ASP A 151 -7.08 -19.88 -7.41
N THR A 152 -7.20 -19.65 -8.72
CA THR A 152 -6.11 -19.84 -9.69
C THR A 152 -4.94 -18.89 -9.43
N ILE A 153 -5.21 -17.59 -9.21
CA ILE A 153 -4.17 -16.61 -8.88
C ILE A 153 -3.48 -17.00 -7.57
N SER A 154 -4.24 -17.42 -6.56
CA SER A 154 -3.69 -17.84 -5.26
C SER A 154 -2.74 -19.03 -5.39
N GLU A 155 -3.04 -19.97 -6.27
CA GLU A 155 -2.15 -21.10 -6.58
C GLU A 155 -0.82 -20.63 -7.21
N TRP A 156 -0.89 -19.70 -8.16
CA TRP A 156 0.31 -19.14 -8.79
C TRP A 156 1.18 -18.35 -7.80
N VAL A 157 0.54 -17.53 -6.97
CA VAL A 157 1.21 -16.76 -5.91
C VAL A 157 1.90 -17.68 -4.90
N TYR A 158 1.24 -18.76 -4.47
CA TYR A 158 1.85 -19.73 -3.58
C TYR A 158 3.05 -20.43 -4.24
N LYS A 159 2.92 -20.85 -5.51
CA LYS A 159 4.01 -21.48 -6.28
C LYS A 159 5.19 -20.52 -6.50
N ALA A 160 4.96 -19.21 -6.52
CA ALA A 160 6.02 -18.18 -6.57
C ALA A 160 6.73 -17.96 -5.22
N GLY A 161 6.34 -18.73 -4.16
CA GLY A 161 6.99 -18.76 -2.85
C GLY A 161 6.46 -17.79 -1.83
N PHE A 162 5.34 -17.13 -2.07
CA PHE A 162 4.72 -16.22 -1.11
C PHE A 162 3.99 -16.96 0.00
N LYS A 163 3.96 -16.35 1.19
CA LYS A 163 3.29 -16.88 2.38
C LYS A 163 1.93 -16.24 2.64
N GLY A 164 1.72 -15.05 2.10
CA GLY A 164 0.49 -14.29 2.23
C GLY A 164 0.13 -13.54 0.97
N MET A 165 -1.14 -13.22 0.84
CA MET A 165 -1.67 -12.40 -0.25
C MET A 165 -2.71 -11.43 0.33
N ILE A 166 -2.63 -10.18 -0.12
CA ILE A 166 -3.61 -9.15 0.20
C ILE A 166 -4.69 -9.17 -0.87
N THR A 167 -5.94 -9.09 -0.45
CA THR A 167 -7.10 -9.12 -1.34
C THR A 167 -8.23 -8.23 -0.83
N GLU A 168 -9.18 -7.96 -1.71
CA GLU A 168 -10.40 -7.22 -1.39
C GLU A 168 -11.25 -7.96 -0.35
N GLY A 169 -11.89 -7.21 0.55
CA GLY A 169 -12.88 -7.70 1.50
C GLY A 169 -14.29 -7.79 0.91
N ALA A 170 -14.43 -8.44 -0.25
CA ALA A 170 -15.64 -8.44 -1.07
C ALA A 170 -16.88 -8.93 -0.31
N LYS A 171 -17.78 -8.03 0.05
CA LYS A 171 -18.98 -8.30 0.88
C LYS A 171 -19.89 -9.38 0.30
N HIS A 172 -20.05 -9.44 -1.03
CA HIS A 172 -20.87 -10.46 -1.69
C HIS A 172 -20.30 -11.87 -1.59
N VAL A 173 -18.97 -12.00 -1.37
CA VAL A 173 -18.31 -13.29 -1.13
C VAL A 173 -18.31 -13.64 0.36
N LEU A 174 -18.01 -12.66 1.21
CA LEU A 174 -17.95 -12.83 2.66
C LEU A 174 -19.32 -13.08 3.30
N GLY A 175 -20.39 -12.50 2.71
CA GLY A 175 -21.72 -12.51 3.30
C GLY A 175 -21.73 -11.82 4.67
N TRP A 176 -22.04 -12.58 5.72
CA TRP A 176 -22.05 -12.09 7.11
C TRP A 176 -20.68 -12.09 7.79
N LYS A 177 -19.66 -12.69 7.19
CA LYS A 177 -18.33 -12.79 7.77
C LYS A 177 -17.59 -11.46 7.71
N SER A 178 -16.76 -11.20 8.70
CA SER A 178 -15.93 -10.00 8.75
C SER A 178 -14.63 -10.17 7.96
N PRO A 179 -14.10 -9.11 7.33
CA PRO A 179 -12.75 -9.12 6.74
C PRO A 179 -11.63 -9.17 7.80
N ASN A 180 -11.96 -8.99 9.08
CA ASN A 180 -11.01 -8.89 10.19
C ASN A 180 -10.55 -10.25 10.75
N TYR A 181 -10.78 -11.32 10.01
CA TYR A 181 -10.24 -12.66 10.32
C TYR A 181 -9.05 -12.96 9.40
N LEU A 182 -8.18 -13.85 9.88
CA LEU A 182 -7.15 -14.42 9.03
C LEU A 182 -7.76 -15.54 8.19
N TYR A 183 -7.84 -15.33 6.88
CA TYR A 183 -8.32 -16.31 5.93
C TYR A 183 -7.19 -17.14 5.33
N THR A 184 -7.56 -18.20 4.63
CA THR A 184 -6.65 -19.01 3.82
C THR A 184 -7.24 -19.26 2.46
N SER A 185 -6.37 -19.43 1.45
CA SER A 185 -6.84 -19.87 0.14
C SER A 185 -7.48 -21.26 0.22
N LYS A 186 -8.59 -21.44 -0.49
CA LYS A 186 -9.29 -22.73 -0.57
C LYS A 186 -8.44 -23.82 -1.21
N VAL A 187 -7.70 -23.45 -2.24
CA VAL A 187 -6.85 -24.38 -3.01
C VAL A 187 -5.43 -24.50 -2.46
N GLN A 188 -5.00 -23.51 -1.66
CA GLN A 188 -3.67 -23.49 -1.03
C GLN A 188 -3.78 -23.04 0.44
N PRO A 189 -4.17 -23.93 1.37
CA PRO A 189 -4.43 -23.57 2.77
C PRO A 189 -3.23 -22.96 3.52
N LEU A 190 -2.02 -23.17 3.01
CA LEU A 190 -0.80 -22.56 3.55
C LEU A 190 -0.63 -21.09 3.18
N LEU A 191 -1.28 -20.63 2.10
CA LEU A 191 -1.29 -19.22 1.72
C LEU A 191 -2.32 -18.46 2.58
N LYS A 192 -1.84 -17.52 3.37
CA LYS A 192 -2.70 -16.66 4.19
C LYS A 192 -3.27 -15.52 3.35
N LEU A 193 -4.55 -15.20 3.58
CA LEU A 193 -5.23 -14.12 2.90
C LEU A 193 -5.56 -13.03 3.92
N LEU A 194 -5.10 -11.82 3.64
CA LEU A 194 -5.36 -10.61 4.41
C LEU A 194 -6.37 -9.78 3.62
N LEU A 195 -7.58 -9.69 4.15
CA LEU A 195 -8.69 -9.01 3.49
C LEU A 195 -8.76 -7.54 3.93
N LYS A 196 -8.82 -6.63 2.97
CA LYS A 196 -8.98 -5.21 3.24
C LYS A 196 -10.26 -4.96 4.05
N ASN A 197 -10.15 -4.17 5.10
CA ASN A 197 -11.30 -3.60 5.76
C ASN A 197 -11.68 -2.29 5.04
N ASP A 198 -12.68 -2.35 4.17
CA ASP A 198 -13.10 -1.20 3.35
C ASP A 198 -13.56 -0.04 4.22
N ARG A 199 -14.42 -0.31 5.22
CA ARG A 199 -14.97 0.73 6.07
C ARG A 199 -13.87 1.60 6.70
N PHE A 200 -12.95 0.98 7.43
CA PHE A 200 -11.91 1.73 8.13
C PHE A 200 -10.85 2.32 7.17
N SER A 201 -10.62 1.66 6.03
CA SER A 201 -9.74 2.24 5.00
C SER A 201 -10.35 3.49 4.38
N GLU A 202 -11.65 3.45 3.99
CA GLU A 202 -12.37 4.58 3.42
C GLU A 202 -12.61 5.71 4.43
N ASP A 203 -12.76 5.40 5.73
CA ASP A 203 -12.88 6.43 6.77
C ASP A 203 -11.65 7.35 6.78
N ILE A 204 -10.45 6.78 6.48
CA ILE A 204 -9.23 7.57 6.33
C ILE A 204 -9.07 8.12 4.91
N SER A 205 -9.23 7.28 3.86
CA SER A 205 -8.89 7.67 2.50
C SER A 205 -9.87 8.66 1.89
N ASP A 206 -11.18 8.52 2.20
CA ASP A 206 -12.23 9.24 1.50
C ASP A 206 -13.00 10.21 2.41
N ARG A 207 -13.17 9.82 3.69
CA ARG A 207 -14.03 10.57 4.61
C ARG A 207 -13.29 11.52 5.53
N PHE A 208 -11.98 11.39 5.69
CA PHE A 208 -11.16 12.15 6.64
C PHE A 208 -11.41 13.66 6.56
N ASN A 209 -11.51 14.19 5.36
CA ASN A 209 -11.70 15.64 5.11
C ASN A 209 -13.12 15.98 4.62
N ASN A 210 -14.08 15.08 4.81
CA ASN A 210 -15.47 15.29 4.42
C ASN A 210 -16.27 15.93 5.55
N TYR A 211 -16.44 17.25 5.52
CA TYR A 211 -17.20 18.03 6.51
C TYR A 211 -18.69 17.64 6.60
N ALA A 212 -19.24 16.99 5.57
CA ALA A 212 -20.63 16.53 5.57
C ALA A 212 -20.79 15.12 6.19
N TRP A 213 -19.69 14.46 6.53
CA TRP A 213 -19.75 13.16 7.18
C TRP A 213 -20.17 13.30 8.65
N ASN A 214 -21.15 12.52 9.08
CA ASN A 214 -21.71 12.59 10.44
C ASN A 214 -20.67 12.34 11.55
N GLU A 215 -19.58 11.64 11.21
CA GLU A 215 -18.49 11.32 12.13
C GLU A 215 -17.29 12.29 12.00
N TYR A 216 -17.43 13.36 11.22
CA TYR A 216 -16.40 14.41 11.14
C TYR A 216 -16.31 15.21 12.45
N PRO A 217 -15.11 15.59 12.92
CA PRO A 217 -13.80 15.19 12.41
C PRO A 217 -13.39 13.77 12.84
N LEU A 218 -12.60 13.09 12.00
CA LEU A 218 -11.97 11.83 12.36
C LEU A 218 -10.70 12.10 13.17
N THR A 219 -10.73 11.79 14.46
CA THR A 219 -9.57 11.90 15.35
C THR A 219 -8.95 10.51 15.61
N ALA A 220 -7.67 10.47 15.97
CA ALA A 220 -6.96 9.20 16.17
C ALA A 220 -7.51 8.38 17.35
N ASP A 221 -7.91 9.03 18.44
CA ASP A 221 -8.55 8.38 19.59
C ASP A 221 -9.90 7.77 19.22
N LYS A 222 -10.73 8.50 18.47
CA LYS A 222 -12.01 8.03 17.96
C LYS A 222 -11.84 6.82 17.05
N PHE A 223 -10.91 6.89 16.09
CA PHE A 223 -10.61 5.80 15.16
C PHE A 223 -10.14 4.54 15.88
N ILE A 224 -9.21 4.68 16.82
CA ILE A 224 -8.70 3.56 17.61
C ILE A 224 -9.79 2.99 18.52
N SER A 225 -10.68 3.82 19.06
CA SER A 225 -11.82 3.35 19.86
C SER A 225 -12.77 2.48 19.03
N TRP A 226 -13.08 2.87 17.81
CA TRP A 226 -13.89 2.03 16.91
C TRP A 226 -13.25 0.66 16.61
N ILE A 227 -11.92 0.64 16.42
CA ILE A 227 -11.19 -0.61 16.26
C ILE A 227 -11.27 -1.46 17.55
N ALA A 228 -11.10 -0.83 18.70
CA ALA A 228 -11.18 -1.52 20.00
C ALA A 228 -12.56 -2.15 20.24
N GLU A 229 -13.64 -1.52 19.80
CA GLU A 229 -15.02 -1.95 19.93
C GLU A 229 -15.43 -3.07 18.97
N THR A 230 -14.62 -3.41 17.96
CA THR A 230 -14.89 -4.56 17.10
C THR A 230 -14.93 -5.85 17.95
N PRO A 231 -15.69 -6.89 17.57
CA PRO A 231 -15.73 -8.15 18.31
C PRO A 231 -14.33 -8.70 18.63
N PRO A 232 -14.12 -9.29 19.82
CA PRO A 232 -12.78 -9.71 20.27
C PRO A 232 -12.14 -10.80 19.43
N GLU A 233 -12.93 -11.60 18.73
CA GLU A 233 -12.48 -12.62 17.79
C GLU A 233 -11.96 -12.03 16.46
N GLN A 234 -12.27 -10.77 16.17
CA GLN A 234 -11.77 -10.03 15.01
C GLN A 234 -10.41 -9.42 15.35
N GLN A 235 -9.35 -10.16 15.09
CA GLN A 235 -8.02 -9.84 15.60
C GLN A 235 -7.13 -9.04 14.65
N ILE A 236 -7.41 -9.06 13.34
CA ILE A 236 -6.55 -8.45 12.32
C ILE A 236 -7.36 -7.42 11.54
N ILE A 237 -6.98 -6.16 11.64
CA ILE A 237 -7.60 -5.07 10.91
C ILE A 237 -6.63 -4.62 9.80
N ASN A 238 -6.97 -4.98 8.57
CA ASN A 238 -6.15 -4.65 7.41
C ASN A 238 -6.62 -3.34 6.80
N LEU A 239 -5.77 -2.33 6.83
CA LEU A 239 -6.02 -0.99 6.31
C LEU A 239 -5.17 -0.78 5.05
N PHE A 240 -5.85 -0.70 3.91
CA PHE A 240 -5.21 -0.50 2.62
C PHE A 240 -5.67 0.81 2.00
N MET A 241 -4.71 1.60 1.55
CA MET A 241 -4.98 2.87 0.85
C MET A 241 -3.78 3.29 -0.01
N ASN A 242 -4.05 4.20 -0.94
CA ASN A 242 -2.98 4.87 -1.67
C ASN A 242 -2.16 5.74 -0.72
N TYR A 243 -0.85 5.76 -0.91
CA TYR A 243 0.03 6.55 -0.04
C TYR A 243 -0.19 8.06 -0.20
N GLU A 244 -0.69 8.47 -1.36
CA GLU A 244 -1.06 9.84 -1.68
C GLU A 244 -2.20 10.42 -0.80
N VAL A 245 -2.85 9.57 -0.01
CA VAL A 245 -3.76 10.01 1.07
C VAL A 245 -3.02 10.94 2.05
N LEU A 246 -1.73 10.70 2.31
CA LEU A 246 -0.92 11.53 3.19
C LEU A 246 -0.30 12.70 2.42
N GLY A 247 -0.99 13.83 2.41
CA GLY A 247 -0.45 15.10 1.92
C GLY A 247 -0.88 15.48 0.50
N SER A 248 -1.37 14.53 -0.32
CA SER A 248 -1.86 14.82 -1.67
C SER A 248 -3.38 14.84 -1.72
N TYR A 249 -4.08 13.77 -1.32
CA TYR A 249 -5.56 13.77 -1.25
C TYR A 249 -6.05 14.55 -0.04
N HIS A 250 -5.39 14.37 1.11
CA HIS A 250 -5.60 15.20 2.30
C HIS A 250 -4.35 16.05 2.51
N PRO A 251 -4.39 17.35 2.20
CA PRO A 251 -3.24 18.24 2.35
C PRO A 251 -2.80 18.36 3.81
N ALA A 252 -1.59 18.82 4.05
CA ALA A 252 -1.02 18.89 5.40
C ALA A 252 -1.91 19.67 6.39
N GLU A 253 -2.56 20.72 5.90
CA GLU A 253 -3.46 21.59 6.67
C GLU A 253 -4.72 20.86 7.16
N SER A 254 -5.06 19.71 6.59
CA SER A 254 -6.18 18.88 7.04
C SER A 254 -5.94 18.20 8.38
N GLY A 255 -4.69 18.19 8.86
CA GLY A 255 -4.28 17.46 10.07
C GLY A 255 -4.02 15.97 9.87
N ILE A 256 -3.96 15.47 8.63
CA ILE A 256 -3.76 14.04 8.34
C ILE A 256 -2.46 13.50 8.95
N PHE A 257 -1.37 14.27 8.89
CA PHE A 257 -0.10 13.85 9.49
C PHE A 257 -0.17 13.77 11.02
N ASP A 258 -0.88 14.69 11.66
CA ASP A 258 -1.06 14.67 13.13
C ASP A 258 -1.95 13.52 13.55
N PHE A 259 -2.99 13.20 12.76
CA PHE A 259 -3.79 12.00 12.96
C PHE A 259 -2.93 10.75 12.97
N PHE A 260 -2.10 10.54 11.93
CA PHE A 260 -1.20 9.38 11.87
C PHE A 260 -0.21 9.34 13.03
N LYS A 261 0.47 10.46 13.33
CA LYS A 261 1.43 10.54 14.45
C LYS A 261 0.81 10.16 15.80
N ALA A 262 -0.46 10.42 16.00
CA ALA A 262 -1.15 10.11 17.24
C ALA A 262 -1.60 8.65 17.37
N LEU A 263 -1.75 7.90 16.26
CA LEU A 263 -2.25 6.53 16.26
C LEU A 263 -1.47 5.58 17.18
N PRO A 264 -0.12 5.54 17.17
CA PRO A 264 0.62 4.59 18.01
C PRO A 264 0.36 4.78 19.50
N ARG A 265 0.19 6.02 19.96
CA ARG A 265 -0.11 6.33 21.37
C ARG A 265 -1.47 5.77 21.76
N PHE A 266 -2.53 6.12 21.04
CA PHE A 266 -3.88 5.67 21.37
C PHE A 266 -4.05 4.15 21.19
N ALA A 267 -3.36 3.54 20.22
CA ALA A 267 -3.34 2.10 20.08
C ALA A 267 -2.69 1.40 21.28
N ALA A 268 -1.59 1.95 21.79
CA ALA A 268 -0.94 1.42 23.00
C ALA A 268 -1.83 1.50 24.24
N GLU A 269 -2.61 2.59 24.41
CA GLU A 269 -3.57 2.76 25.50
C GLU A 269 -4.71 1.71 25.46
N LYS A 270 -5.01 1.16 24.28
CA LYS A 270 -6.04 0.12 24.05
C LYS A 270 -5.46 -1.27 23.84
N GLU A 271 -4.18 -1.49 24.08
CA GLU A 271 -3.48 -2.76 23.86
C GLU A 271 -3.62 -3.29 22.41
N ILE A 272 -3.64 -2.39 21.43
CA ILE A 272 -3.69 -2.71 20.01
C ILE A 272 -2.26 -2.62 19.42
N GLY A 273 -1.84 -3.69 18.74
CA GLY A 273 -0.52 -3.75 18.10
C GLY A 273 -0.54 -3.33 16.63
N PHE A 274 0.68 -3.24 16.04
CA PHE A 274 0.90 -3.06 14.62
C PHE A 274 1.82 -4.17 14.09
N ILE A 275 1.53 -4.67 12.91
CA ILE A 275 2.36 -5.66 12.18
C ILE A 275 2.53 -5.27 10.73
#